data_9ce817583dbb2a4b8ca140f0fb78a2fe
#
_entry.id   9ce817583dbb2a4b8ca140f0fb78a2fe
#
_cell.length_a   1.000
_cell.length_b   1.000
_cell.length_c   1.000
_cell.angle_alpha   90.00
_cell.angle_beta   90.00
_cell.angle_gamma   90.00
#
_symmetry.space_group_name_H-M   'P 1'
#
loop_
_entity.id
_entity.type
_entity.pdbx_description
1 polymer ?
#
loop_
_entity_poly.entity_id
_entity_poly.type
_entity_poly.pdbx_seq_one_letter_code
_entity_poly.pdbx_strand_id
1 'polypeptide(L)'
;MANRVAKAIEGALVSERLVLVSDLHLGLGAAAAHYGPRFVDEFDGDEAFPAFLNWLRSDGRRPSHLVLLGDTLDFLRVPVPQAIYARNDAEAVQQLERIVAAHPMVFEALSATAKDGTVIDFVVGNHDVELARPAVQRKLRTLLGAPGHSAQDSEAVRFHLWGYYVPGLLYAEHGNHYHDVNSFRRPLTPFHDKRTERPLATRIHSALRNFPRKHSGAPPLHHVFADLLSVDRVPSASMEDYYTKVLSRYAAEIELPVSAVRQLHEMGRSSKLATLIRIAKVRMGHDLSFGEAAPGTATYIHQVLAAAGCAVPFCIFGHSHAATHLRLSGGVGDYLNTGTWSTDYRAATGGDQPVPDSQRRTWVELTGRGSDNPQASLMHWVTGPVEHSGHASGSIEQTVEGA
;
A
#
# COMPACT_ATOMS: atom_id res chain seq x y z
N MET A 1 6.00 -18.89 42.89
CA MET A 1 6.63 -18.19 41.76
C MET A 1 6.17 -18.76 40.43
N ALA A 2 6.16 -20.07 40.20
CA ALA A 2 5.73 -20.69 38.96
C ALA A 2 4.30 -20.28 38.46
N ASN A 3 3.32 -20.20 39.35
CA ASN A 3 1.94 -19.82 39.04
C ASN A 3 1.76 -18.32 38.68
N ARG A 4 2.69 -17.44 39.06
CA ARG A 4 2.69 -16.02 38.59
C ARG A 4 3.33 -15.87 37.22
N VAL A 5 4.30 -16.71 36.92
CA VAL A 5 4.95 -16.74 35.58
C VAL A 5 4.00 -17.39 34.55
N ALA A 6 3.32 -18.47 34.93
CA ALA A 6 2.30 -19.09 34.06
C ALA A 6 1.12 -18.14 33.78
N LYS A 7 0.59 -17.43 34.80
CA LYS A 7 -0.44 -16.39 34.61
C LYS A 7 0.06 -15.16 33.84
N ALA A 8 1.35 -14.83 33.93
CA ALA A 8 1.93 -13.77 33.11
C ALA A 8 2.14 -14.23 31.67
N ILE A 9 2.42 -15.51 31.44
CA ILE A 9 2.51 -16.12 30.12
C ILE A 9 1.11 -16.33 29.52
N GLU A 10 0.12 -16.76 30.30
CA GLU A 10 -1.28 -16.83 29.88
C GLU A 10 -1.92 -15.45 29.64
N GLY A 11 -1.52 -14.42 30.39
CA GLY A 11 -1.95 -13.04 30.17
C GLY A 11 -1.21 -12.35 29.00
N ALA A 12 -0.05 -12.88 28.54
CA ALA A 12 0.68 -12.41 27.38
C ALA A 12 0.24 -13.07 26.06
N LEU A 13 -0.63 -14.06 26.11
CA LEU A 13 -1.41 -14.57 24.99
C LEU A 13 -2.68 -13.71 24.77
N VAL A 14 -2.58 -12.41 24.95
CA VAL A 14 -3.50 -11.49 24.26
C VAL A 14 -3.26 -11.75 22.79
N SER A 15 -4.24 -12.36 22.14
CA SER A 15 -4.29 -12.63 20.73
C SER A 15 -3.76 -11.38 20.00
N GLU A 16 -2.52 -11.45 19.49
CA GLU A 16 -1.95 -10.34 18.74
C GLU A 16 -2.90 -10.03 17.59
N ARG A 17 -3.50 -8.86 17.65
CA ARG A 17 -4.45 -8.38 16.67
C ARG A 17 -3.69 -7.46 15.70
N LEU A 18 -3.79 -7.74 14.42
CA LEU A 18 -3.25 -6.90 13.37
C LEU A 18 -4.40 -6.30 12.58
N VAL A 19 -4.29 -5.04 12.23
CA VAL A 19 -5.25 -4.31 11.39
C VAL A 19 -4.51 -3.79 10.18
N LEU A 20 -5.02 -4.10 8.99
CA LEU A 20 -4.44 -3.64 7.71
C LEU A 20 -5.45 -2.79 6.97
N VAL A 21 -5.03 -1.59 6.57
CA VAL A 21 -5.77 -0.68 5.69
C VAL A 21 -4.88 -0.23 4.55
N SER A 22 -5.43 0.14 3.39
CA SER A 22 -4.69 0.70 2.26
C SER A 22 -5.47 1.79 1.55
N ASP A 23 -4.83 2.40 0.57
CA ASP A 23 -5.47 3.24 -0.44
C ASP A 23 -6.31 4.38 0.18
N LEU A 24 -5.71 5.12 1.14
CA LEU A 24 -6.29 6.33 1.69
C LEU A 24 -6.15 7.51 0.71
N HIS A 25 -5.01 7.58 0.02
CA HIS A 25 -4.70 8.65 -0.92
C HIS A 25 -4.79 10.07 -0.32
N LEU A 26 -4.23 10.26 0.88
CA LEU A 26 -4.17 11.56 1.54
C LEU A 26 -3.34 12.55 0.71
N GLY A 27 -3.97 13.56 0.15
CA GLY A 27 -3.35 14.58 -0.71
C GLY A 27 -3.37 15.99 -0.08
N LEU A 28 -3.93 16.97 -0.79
CA LEU A 28 -3.98 18.36 -0.35
C LEU A 28 -5.29 18.77 0.31
N GLY A 29 -6.26 17.86 0.47
CA GLY A 29 -7.56 18.19 1.03
C GLY A 29 -8.24 19.34 0.25
N ALA A 30 -8.93 20.21 0.96
CA ALA A 30 -9.59 21.37 0.38
C ALA A 30 -8.64 22.34 -0.34
N ALA A 31 -7.36 22.38 0.02
CA ALA A 31 -6.35 23.21 -0.63
C ALA A 31 -6.07 22.78 -2.09
N ALA A 32 -6.43 21.58 -2.48
CA ALA A 32 -6.32 21.09 -3.85
C ALA A 32 -7.05 21.97 -4.87
N ALA A 33 -8.16 22.59 -4.49
CA ALA A 33 -8.96 23.47 -5.35
C ALA A 33 -8.15 24.63 -5.94
N HIS A 34 -7.14 25.14 -5.23
CA HIS A 34 -6.26 26.21 -5.70
C HIS A 34 -5.33 25.79 -6.84
N TYR A 35 -5.07 24.49 -7.00
CA TYR A 35 -4.17 23.94 -8.01
C TYR A 35 -4.91 23.35 -9.22
N GLY A 36 -6.25 23.31 -9.15
CA GLY A 36 -7.12 22.83 -10.22
C GLY A 36 -7.58 21.37 -10.04
N PRO A 37 -8.53 20.93 -10.89
CA PRO A 37 -9.27 19.67 -10.69
C PRO A 37 -8.39 18.41 -10.70
N ARG A 38 -7.15 18.48 -11.15
CA ARG A 38 -6.21 17.35 -11.20
C ARG A 38 -5.55 17.05 -9.85
N PHE A 39 -5.68 17.95 -8.90
CA PHE A 39 -5.13 17.83 -7.56
C PHE A 39 -6.22 17.62 -6.53
N VAL A 40 -7.46 17.41 -6.98
CA VAL A 40 -8.58 17.10 -6.09
C VAL A 40 -8.23 15.86 -5.28
N ASP A 41 -8.37 15.99 -3.99
CA ASP A 41 -8.18 14.89 -3.06
C ASP A 41 -9.30 13.85 -3.26
N GLU A 42 -8.92 12.58 -3.26
CA GLU A 42 -9.86 11.47 -3.33
C GLU A 42 -10.22 10.94 -1.94
N PHE A 43 -9.55 11.41 -0.91
CA PHE A 43 -9.86 11.08 0.46
C PHE A 43 -10.97 12.00 1.01
N ASP A 44 -12.05 11.40 1.49
CA ASP A 44 -13.19 12.06 2.14
C ASP A 44 -13.40 11.61 3.59
N GLY A 45 -12.39 10.95 4.16
CA GLY A 45 -12.46 10.29 5.46
C GLY A 45 -11.90 11.09 6.63
N ASP A 46 -11.76 12.43 6.54
CA ASP A 46 -11.14 13.25 7.60
C ASP A 46 -11.84 13.14 8.97
N GLU A 47 -13.12 12.80 9.01
CA GLU A 47 -13.84 12.49 10.24
C GLU A 47 -13.90 10.98 10.50
N ALA A 48 -14.15 10.17 9.45
CA ALA A 48 -14.40 8.74 9.59
C ALA A 48 -13.13 7.96 9.98
N PHE A 49 -11.98 8.28 9.40
CA PHE A 49 -10.74 7.57 9.70
C PHE A 49 -10.20 7.85 11.10
N PRO A 50 -10.20 9.10 11.61
CA PRO A 50 -9.92 9.36 13.03
C PRO A 50 -10.91 8.68 13.98
N ALA A 51 -12.20 8.64 13.64
CA ALA A 51 -13.21 7.94 14.45
C ALA A 51 -12.91 6.42 14.49
N PHE A 52 -12.57 5.81 13.35
CA PHE A 52 -12.12 4.43 13.27
C PHE A 52 -10.87 4.16 14.13
N LEU A 53 -9.84 5.02 14.05
CA LEU A 53 -8.64 4.89 14.87
C LEU A 53 -8.95 5.03 16.36
N ASN A 54 -9.84 5.94 16.74
CA ASN A 54 -10.29 6.09 18.12
C ASN A 54 -11.05 4.83 18.61
N TRP A 55 -11.88 4.25 17.75
CA TRP A 55 -12.56 3.01 18.04
C TRP A 55 -11.57 1.84 18.22
N LEU A 56 -10.54 1.73 17.39
CA LEU A 56 -9.47 0.74 17.55
C LEU A 56 -8.72 0.90 18.88
N ARG A 57 -8.59 2.12 19.40
CA ARG A 57 -7.92 2.44 20.66
C ARG A 57 -8.79 2.16 21.89
N SER A 58 -10.09 1.97 21.71
CA SER A 58 -10.99 1.67 22.83
C SER A 58 -10.70 0.32 23.45
N ASP A 59 -11.19 0.11 24.69
CA ASP A 59 -10.89 -1.04 25.52
C ASP A 59 -11.08 -2.40 24.79
N GLY A 60 -10.04 -3.21 24.84
CA GLY A 60 -10.03 -4.56 24.28
C GLY A 60 -9.92 -4.64 22.75
N ARG A 61 -9.87 -3.51 22.04
CA ARG A 61 -9.78 -3.49 20.56
C ARG A 61 -8.42 -3.11 20.02
N ARG A 62 -7.54 -2.56 20.84
CA ARG A 62 -6.24 -2.04 20.40
C ARG A 62 -5.42 -3.13 19.69
N PRO A 63 -5.06 -2.91 18.42
CA PRO A 63 -4.18 -3.82 17.70
C PRO A 63 -2.74 -3.68 18.18
N SER A 64 -1.96 -4.75 18.06
CA SER A 64 -0.50 -4.68 18.22
C SER A 64 0.15 -3.92 17.06
N HIS A 65 -0.39 -4.10 15.86
CA HIS A 65 0.06 -3.45 14.63
C HIS A 65 -1.09 -2.87 13.83
N LEU A 66 -0.91 -1.63 13.37
CA LEU A 66 -1.69 -0.99 12.31
C LEU A 66 -0.80 -0.91 11.07
N VAL A 67 -1.13 -1.69 10.05
CA VAL A 67 -0.38 -1.74 8.79
C VAL A 67 -1.09 -0.86 7.76
N LEU A 68 -0.43 0.20 7.34
CA LEU A 68 -0.86 1.08 6.26
C LEU A 68 -0.23 0.53 4.96
N LEU A 69 -1.03 -0.27 4.21
CA LEU A 69 -0.57 -1.18 3.18
C LEU A 69 -0.45 -0.50 1.79
N GLY A 70 0.24 0.63 1.75
CA GLY A 70 0.52 1.41 0.54
C GLY A 70 -0.58 2.39 0.15
N ASP A 71 -0.19 3.35 -0.67
CA ASP A 71 -1.01 4.44 -1.16
C ASP A 71 -1.76 5.17 -0.03
N THR A 72 -1.08 5.27 1.12
CA THR A 72 -1.57 6.04 2.27
C THR A 72 -1.50 7.53 1.98
N LEU A 73 -0.41 7.98 1.38
CA LEU A 73 -0.14 9.38 1.04
C LEU A 73 -0.09 9.54 -0.48
N ASP A 74 -0.79 10.53 -1.03
CA ASP A 74 -0.74 10.78 -2.46
C ASP A 74 0.22 11.93 -2.82
N PHE A 75 1.52 11.65 -2.85
CA PHE A 75 2.54 12.61 -3.28
C PHE A 75 2.37 13.04 -4.74
N LEU A 76 1.69 12.24 -5.57
CA LEU A 76 1.46 12.56 -6.97
C LEU A 76 0.46 13.72 -7.15
N ARG A 77 -0.36 13.97 -6.13
CA ARG A 77 -1.35 15.08 -6.12
C ARG A 77 -0.84 16.33 -5.42
N VAL A 78 0.38 16.33 -4.90
CA VAL A 78 0.99 17.48 -4.22
C VAL A 78 2.04 18.12 -5.13
N PRO A 79 1.75 19.23 -5.84
CA PRO A 79 2.68 19.83 -6.77
C PRO A 79 3.89 20.43 -6.05
N VAL A 80 5.05 20.32 -6.69
CA VAL A 80 6.26 21.04 -6.31
C VAL A 80 6.55 22.16 -7.32
N PRO A 81 7.25 23.23 -6.95
CA PRO A 81 7.56 24.31 -7.86
C PRO A 81 8.32 23.81 -9.10
N GLN A 82 7.80 24.12 -10.30
CA GLN A 82 8.41 23.79 -11.60
C GLN A 82 8.63 22.28 -11.87
N ALA A 83 8.01 21.39 -11.08
CA ALA A 83 8.09 19.95 -11.28
C ALA A 83 6.77 19.29 -10.86
N ILE A 84 6.56 18.05 -11.31
CA ILE A 84 5.40 17.24 -10.95
C ILE A 84 5.73 16.41 -9.71
N TYR A 85 6.99 16.04 -9.54
CA TYR A 85 7.46 15.18 -8.46
C TYR A 85 8.62 15.83 -7.73
N ALA A 86 8.79 15.47 -6.47
CA ALA A 86 9.96 15.82 -5.70
C ALA A 86 11.26 15.36 -6.38
N ARG A 87 12.17 16.28 -6.60
CA ARG A 87 13.48 16.03 -7.21
C ARG A 87 14.53 15.65 -6.18
N ASN A 88 14.28 16.01 -4.91
CA ASN A 88 15.19 15.80 -3.79
C ASN A 88 14.41 15.62 -2.48
N ASP A 89 15.14 15.32 -1.43
CA ASP A 89 14.57 15.06 -0.10
C ASP A 89 13.84 16.27 0.49
N ALA A 90 14.34 17.49 0.26
CA ALA A 90 13.72 18.70 0.80
C ALA A 90 12.33 18.92 0.17
N GLU A 91 12.20 18.75 -1.15
CA GLU A 91 10.91 18.84 -1.83
C GLU A 91 9.93 17.75 -1.40
N ALA A 92 10.41 16.51 -1.19
CA ALA A 92 9.58 15.41 -0.70
C ALA A 92 9.09 15.67 0.74
N VAL A 93 9.95 16.21 1.60
CA VAL A 93 9.57 16.62 2.96
C VAL A 93 8.54 17.76 2.93
N GLN A 94 8.69 18.76 2.04
CA GLN A 94 7.69 19.81 1.87
C GLN A 94 6.34 19.27 1.39
N GLN A 95 6.33 18.29 0.48
CA GLN A 95 5.08 17.62 0.08
C GLN A 95 4.43 16.94 1.27
N LEU A 96 5.19 16.18 2.06
CA LEU A 96 4.69 15.54 3.28
C LEU A 96 4.09 16.57 4.26
N GLU A 97 4.78 17.67 4.52
CA GLU A 97 4.29 18.73 5.43
C GLU A 97 2.96 19.30 4.95
N ARG A 98 2.78 19.45 3.64
CA ARG A 98 1.51 19.94 3.06
C ARG A 98 0.38 18.93 3.19
N ILE A 99 0.67 17.63 3.00
CA ILE A 99 -0.31 16.56 3.24
C ILE A 99 -0.75 16.56 4.70
N VAL A 100 0.20 16.60 5.63
CA VAL A 100 -0.10 16.62 7.07
C VAL A 100 -0.93 17.85 7.46
N ALA A 101 -0.60 19.02 6.91
CA ALA A 101 -1.35 20.24 7.15
C ALA A 101 -2.77 20.20 6.56
N ALA A 102 -3.00 19.42 5.51
CA ALA A 102 -4.31 19.24 4.90
C ALA A 102 -5.23 18.30 5.71
N HIS A 103 -4.65 17.34 6.43
CA HIS A 103 -5.37 16.29 7.17
C HIS A 103 -4.98 16.21 8.65
N PRO A 104 -5.05 17.32 9.42
CA PRO A 104 -4.51 17.37 10.79
C PRO A 104 -5.17 16.35 11.71
N MET A 105 -6.48 16.12 11.62
CA MET A 105 -7.20 15.16 12.46
C MET A 105 -6.73 13.72 12.24
N VAL A 106 -6.42 13.34 11.00
CA VAL A 106 -5.89 12.02 10.67
C VAL A 106 -4.52 11.80 11.32
N PHE A 107 -3.61 12.77 11.19
CA PHE A 107 -2.26 12.65 11.74
C PHE A 107 -2.24 12.76 13.28
N GLU A 108 -3.14 13.53 13.87
CA GLU A 108 -3.33 13.55 15.32
C GLU A 108 -3.81 12.19 15.84
N ALA A 109 -4.78 11.56 15.16
CA ALA A 109 -5.27 10.23 15.52
C ALA A 109 -4.19 9.14 15.34
N LEU A 110 -3.40 9.17 14.26
CA LEU A 110 -2.25 8.28 14.06
C LEU A 110 -1.19 8.48 15.15
N SER A 111 -0.88 9.74 15.50
CA SER A 111 0.05 10.05 16.60
C SER A 111 -0.45 9.49 17.93
N ALA A 112 -1.73 9.65 18.23
CA ALA A 112 -2.34 9.09 19.43
C ALA A 112 -2.28 7.56 19.43
N THR A 113 -2.54 6.91 18.29
CA THR A 113 -2.47 5.45 18.12
C THR A 113 -1.05 4.92 18.38
N ALA A 114 -0.03 5.60 17.86
CA ALA A 114 1.37 5.24 18.14
C ALA A 114 1.74 5.42 19.63
N LYS A 115 1.28 6.50 20.26
CA LYS A 115 1.54 6.78 21.69
C LYS A 115 0.86 5.77 22.61
N ASP A 116 -0.26 5.21 22.21
CA ASP A 116 -0.97 4.18 22.97
C ASP A 116 -0.32 2.78 22.84
N GLY A 117 0.79 2.67 22.10
CA GLY A 117 1.61 1.46 22.00
C GLY A 117 1.26 0.54 20.82
N THR A 118 0.43 0.97 19.88
CA THR A 118 0.26 0.30 18.58
C THR A 118 1.44 0.65 17.68
N VAL A 119 2.09 -0.36 17.10
CA VAL A 119 3.11 -0.15 16.06
C VAL A 119 2.42 0.22 14.75
N ILE A 120 2.85 1.31 14.13
CA ILE A 120 2.35 1.73 12.81
C ILE A 120 3.39 1.33 11.77
N ASP A 121 3.00 0.43 10.87
CA ASP A 121 3.82 -0.08 9.79
C ASP A 121 3.36 0.53 8.46
N PHE A 122 4.20 1.35 7.81
CA PHE A 122 3.95 1.88 6.48
C PHE A 122 4.58 0.97 5.43
N VAL A 123 3.77 0.41 4.55
CA VAL A 123 4.24 -0.27 3.35
C VAL A 123 4.19 0.70 2.17
N VAL A 124 5.20 0.72 1.33
CA VAL A 124 5.28 1.64 0.20
C VAL A 124 4.40 1.16 -0.95
N GLY A 125 3.52 2.05 -1.44
CA GLY A 125 2.74 1.86 -2.66
C GLY A 125 3.32 2.65 -3.85
N ASN A 126 2.55 2.78 -4.93
CA ASN A 126 3.00 3.51 -6.12
C ASN A 126 2.73 5.03 -6.05
N HIS A 127 1.84 5.50 -5.19
CA HIS A 127 1.58 6.93 -4.97
C HIS A 127 2.47 7.54 -3.88
N ASP A 128 3.03 6.73 -2.99
CA ASP A 128 3.80 7.19 -1.84
C ASP A 128 5.24 6.65 -1.79
N VAL A 129 5.84 6.46 -2.96
CA VAL A 129 7.24 6.01 -3.06
C VAL A 129 8.24 6.91 -2.31
N GLU A 130 7.89 8.16 -2.04
CA GLU A 130 8.64 9.09 -1.21
C GLU A 130 8.86 8.57 0.21
N LEU A 131 8.00 7.68 0.72
CA LEU A 131 8.19 7.00 2.00
C LEU A 131 9.45 6.13 2.06
N ALA A 132 10.01 5.75 0.90
CA ALA A 132 11.31 5.09 0.85
C ALA A 132 12.50 6.04 1.10
N ARG A 133 12.29 7.37 1.17
CA ARG A 133 13.35 8.36 1.47
C ARG A 133 13.59 8.47 2.97
N PRO A 134 14.83 8.27 3.46
CA PRO A 134 15.12 8.39 4.89
C PRO A 134 14.74 9.74 5.50
N ALA A 135 14.83 10.83 4.73
CA ALA A 135 14.42 12.16 5.20
C ALA A 135 12.90 12.26 5.44
N VAL A 136 12.10 11.69 4.56
CA VAL A 136 10.64 11.63 4.69
C VAL A 136 10.26 10.76 5.89
N GLN A 137 10.90 9.59 6.04
CA GLN A 137 10.69 8.69 7.17
C GLN A 137 10.98 9.37 8.52
N ARG A 138 12.14 10.04 8.64
CA ARG A 138 12.48 10.81 9.86
C ARG A 138 11.45 11.88 10.16
N LYS A 139 11.04 12.63 9.13
CA LYS A 139 10.04 13.70 9.30
C LYS A 139 8.70 13.14 9.74
N LEU A 140 8.23 12.07 9.13
CA LEU A 140 6.95 11.44 9.48
C LEU A 140 6.99 10.87 10.91
N ARG A 141 8.06 10.20 11.32
CA ARG A 141 8.24 9.79 12.73
C ARG A 141 8.13 10.95 13.69
N THR A 142 8.79 12.08 13.38
CA THR A 142 8.73 13.29 14.21
C THR A 142 7.29 13.82 14.30
N LEU A 143 6.57 13.89 13.19
CA LEU A 143 5.19 14.37 13.14
C LEU A 143 4.22 13.47 13.92
N LEU A 144 4.46 12.16 13.91
CA LEU A 144 3.69 11.18 14.69
C LEU A 144 4.13 11.09 16.16
N GLY A 145 5.09 11.92 16.59
CA GLY A 145 5.55 11.92 17.97
C GLY A 145 6.39 10.70 18.36
N ALA A 146 6.99 10.03 17.39
CA ALA A 146 7.88 8.89 17.54
C ALA A 146 9.28 9.20 16.99
N PRO A 147 9.98 10.25 17.49
CA PRO A 147 11.30 10.62 16.99
C PRO A 147 12.34 9.59 17.45
N GLY A 148 12.86 8.78 16.54
CA GLY A 148 14.03 7.95 16.75
C GLY A 148 15.31 8.71 16.38
N HIS A 149 16.41 8.44 17.06
CA HIS A 149 17.73 9.01 16.76
C HIS A 149 18.37 8.32 15.56
N SER A 150 17.97 7.08 15.25
CA SER A 150 18.35 6.35 14.04
C SER A 150 17.13 5.75 13.33
N ALA A 151 17.32 5.27 12.10
CA ALA A 151 16.25 4.57 11.36
C ALA A 151 15.78 3.28 12.07
N GLN A 152 16.57 2.78 13.03
CA GLN A 152 16.33 1.55 13.78
C GLN A 152 15.70 1.79 15.16
N ASP A 153 15.72 3.03 15.68
CA ASP A 153 15.38 3.32 17.08
C ASP A 153 13.89 3.56 17.36
N SER A 154 13.07 3.76 16.34
CA SER A 154 11.62 3.93 16.56
C SER A 154 10.87 2.65 16.26
N GLU A 155 10.65 1.84 17.27
CA GLU A 155 9.79 0.66 17.17
C GLU A 155 8.32 1.02 16.88
N ALA A 156 7.89 2.23 17.24
CA ALA A 156 6.50 2.65 17.11
C ALA A 156 6.06 2.98 15.67
N VAL A 157 6.99 3.39 14.77
CA VAL A 157 6.69 3.71 13.36
C VAL A 157 7.76 3.10 12.47
N ARG A 158 7.35 2.14 11.63
CA ARG A 158 8.22 1.36 10.75
C ARG A 158 7.88 1.60 9.29
N PHE A 159 8.84 1.31 8.39
CA PHE A 159 8.67 1.49 6.94
C PHE A 159 9.16 0.25 6.22
N HIS A 160 8.34 -0.27 5.31
CA HIS A 160 8.57 -1.46 4.52
C HIS A 160 8.55 -1.09 3.04
N LEU A 161 9.67 -1.28 2.34
CA LEU A 161 9.83 -0.85 0.94
C LEU A 161 9.05 -1.71 -0.05
N TRP A 162 8.73 -2.95 0.33
CA TRP A 162 8.06 -3.90 -0.54
C TRP A 162 6.83 -4.50 0.10
N GLY A 163 7.02 -5.28 1.15
CA GLY A 163 5.97 -6.07 1.76
C GLY A 163 6.14 -6.19 3.27
N TYR A 164 5.10 -6.65 3.90
CA TYR A 164 5.00 -6.92 5.33
C TYR A 164 4.80 -8.43 5.51
N TYR A 165 5.74 -9.08 6.18
CA TYR A 165 5.72 -10.52 6.38
C TYR A 165 5.72 -10.86 7.87
N VAL A 166 4.80 -11.72 8.27
CA VAL A 166 4.76 -12.31 9.61
C VAL A 166 4.85 -13.82 9.47
N PRO A 167 5.96 -14.44 9.93
CA PRO A 167 6.18 -15.88 9.79
C PRO A 167 4.98 -16.71 10.27
N GLY A 168 4.54 -17.64 9.42
CA GLY A 168 3.42 -18.54 9.73
C GLY A 168 2.04 -17.89 9.79
N LEU A 169 1.92 -16.57 9.50
CA LEU A 169 0.64 -15.87 9.55
C LEU A 169 0.27 -15.21 8.23
N LEU A 170 1.05 -14.27 7.74
CA LEU A 170 0.67 -13.52 6.55
C LEU A 170 1.87 -13.05 5.72
N TYR A 171 1.61 -12.87 4.43
CA TYR A 171 2.39 -12.02 3.54
C TYR A 171 1.47 -10.93 3.01
N ALA A 172 1.87 -9.66 3.13
CA ALA A 172 1.11 -8.53 2.66
C ALA A 172 1.99 -7.55 1.88
N GLU A 173 1.46 -6.97 0.82
CA GLU A 173 2.08 -5.92 0.05
C GLU A 173 1.01 -5.05 -0.63
N HIS A 174 1.39 -3.87 -1.11
CA HIS A 174 0.42 -3.03 -1.79
C HIS A 174 -0.18 -3.71 -3.03
N GLY A 175 0.63 -4.44 -3.80
CA GLY A 175 0.17 -5.21 -4.97
C GLY A 175 0.49 -4.55 -6.31
N ASN A 176 0.88 -3.29 -6.34
CA ASN A 176 1.23 -2.55 -7.56
C ASN A 176 2.37 -3.18 -8.37
N HIS A 177 3.22 -3.99 -7.74
CA HIS A 177 4.34 -4.67 -8.42
C HIS A 177 3.89 -5.68 -9.47
N TYR A 178 2.69 -6.23 -9.34
CA TYR A 178 2.10 -7.20 -10.28
C TYR A 178 1.16 -6.55 -11.30
N HIS A 179 1.01 -5.24 -11.21
CA HIS A 179 0.27 -4.44 -12.17
C HIS A 179 1.25 -3.75 -13.12
N ASP A 180 1.37 -4.20 -14.36
CA ASP A 180 2.43 -3.80 -15.28
C ASP A 180 2.67 -2.31 -15.43
N VAL A 181 1.58 -1.53 -15.44
CA VAL A 181 1.67 -0.07 -15.62
C VAL A 181 2.00 0.67 -14.33
N ASN A 182 1.80 0.04 -13.17
CA ASN A 182 2.06 0.60 -11.84
C ASN A 182 3.30 -0.01 -11.15
N SER A 183 3.91 -1.04 -11.75
CA SER A 183 5.11 -1.67 -11.20
C SER A 183 6.35 -0.78 -11.33
N PHE A 184 7.23 -0.87 -10.32
CA PHE A 184 8.59 -0.34 -10.40
C PHE A 184 9.52 -1.38 -11.02
N ARG A 185 10.47 -0.94 -11.84
CA ARG A 185 11.51 -1.84 -12.36
C ARG A 185 12.50 -2.25 -11.28
N ARG A 186 12.67 -1.40 -10.26
CA ARG A 186 13.61 -1.55 -9.16
C ARG A 186 12.91 -1.29 -7.83
N PRO A 187 11.96 -2.12 -7.44
CA PRO A 187 11.09 -1.82 -6.29
C PRO A 187 11.86 -1.73 -4.97
N LEU A 188 12.96 -2.48 -4.81
CA LEU A 188 13.79 -2.41 -3.61
C LEU A 188 14.76 -1.22 -3.59
N THR A 189 14.93 -0.53 -4.72
CA THR A 189 15.80 0.64 -4.87
C THR A 189 15.16 1.68 -5.79
N PRO A 190 14.00 2.26 -5.38
CA PRO A 190 13.25 3.19 -6.23
C PRO A 190 14.00 4.51 -6.46
N PHE A 191 15.10 4.74 -5.74
CA PHE A 191 15.98 5.91 -5.92
C PHE A 191 17.33 5.44 -6.47
N HIS A 192 17.55 5.69 -7.77
CA HIS A 192 18.81 5.43 -8.43
C HIS A 192 19.40 6.75 -8.94
N ASP A 193 20.70 6.99 -8.71
CA ASP A 193 21.42 8.18 -9.14
C ASP A 193 20.70 9.51 -8.80
N LYS A 194 20.16 9.60 -7.58
CA LYS A 194 19.40 10.76 -7.08
C LYS A 194 18.07 11.01 -7.81
N ARG A 195 17.62 10.10 -8.68
CA ARG A 195 16.33 10.17 -9.37
C ARG A 195 15.36 9.14 -8.77
N THR A 196 14.13 9.56 -8.56
CA THR A 196 13.05 8.64 -8.18
C THR A 196 12.58 7.89 -9.42
N GLU A 197 12.56 6.56 -9.36
CA GLU A 197 11.87 5.77 -10.35
C GLU A 197 10.36 6.00 -10.25
N ARG A 198 9.69 6.08 -11.38
CA ARG A 198 8.24 6.24 -11.45
C ARG A 198 7.63 5.16 -12.33
N PRO A 199 6.51 4.54 -11.91
CA PRO A 199 5.77 3.60 -12.75
C PRO A 199 5.34 4.22 -14.07
N LEU A 200 5.07 3.38 -15.06
CA LEU A 200 4.66 3.82 -16.38
C LEU A 200 3.37 4.64 -16.33
N ALA A 201 2.36 4.19 -15.58
CA ALA A 201 1.11 4.93 -15.42
C ALA A 201 1.35 6.34 -14.89
N THR A 202 2.18 6.48 -13.87
CA THR A 202 2.56 7.77 -13.30
C THR A 202 3.24 8.69 -14.34
N ARG A 203 4.13 8.12 -15.17
CA ARG A 203 4.84 8.85 -16.23
C ARG A 203 3.91 9.28 -17.36
N ILE A 204 2.99 8.40 -17.79
CA ILE A 204 1.95 8.73 -18.78
C ILE A 204 1.05 9.85 -18.27
N HIS A 205 0.56 9.72 -17.04
CA HIS A 205 -0.29 10.72 -16.40
C HIS A 205 0.39 12.08 -16.30
N SER A 206 1.68 12.08 -15.98
CA SER A 206 2.55 13.24 -15.94
C SER A 206 2.70 13.91 -17.31
N ALA A 207 2.99 13.14 -18.36
CA ALA A 207 3.10 13.64 -19.71
C ALA A 207 1.78 14.26 -20.21
N LEU A 208 0.64 13.63 -19.90
CA LEU A 208 -0.69 14.13 -20.21
C LEU A 208 -1.02 15.44 -19.46
N ARG A 209 -0.55 15.62 -18.23
CA ARG A 209 -0.72 16.87 -17.46
C ARG A 209 -0.01 18.06 -18.10
N ASN A 210 1.15 17.83 -18.68
CA ASN A 210 1.98 18.86 -19.29
C ASN A 210 1.54 19.25 -20.70
N PHE A 211 0.58 18.51 -21.27
CA PHE A 211 0.08 18.80 -22.61
C PHE A 211 -0.91 19.97 -22.57
N PRO A 212 -0.64 21.07 -23.33
CA PRO A 212 -1.56 22.21 -23.36
C PRO A 212 -2.92 21.78 -23.90
N ARG A 213 -4.00 22.09 -23.19
CA ARG A 213 -5.38 21.76 -23.60
C ARG A 213 -5.81 22.28 -24.98
N LYS A 214 -4.98 23.14 -25.62
CA LYS A 214 -5.25 23.71 -26.97
C LYS A 214 -5.00 22.75 -28.12
N HIS A 215 -4.39 21.58 -27.87
CA HIS A 215 -4.14 20.58 -28.90
C HIS A 215 -5.12 19.41 -28.68
N SER A 216 -6.03 19.24 -29.61
CA SER A 216 -7.03 18.16 -29.64
C SER A 216 -6.44 16.77 -29.97
N GLY A 217 -5.17 16.54 -29.72
CA GLY A 217 -4.47 15.29 -29.98
C GLY A 217 -3.80 14.71 -28.74
N ALA A 218 -3.78 13.38 -28.62
CA ALA A 218 -2.97 12.70 -27.64
C ALA A 218 -1.47 13.03 -27.86
N PRO A 219 -0.63 13.11 -26.78
CA PRO A 219 0.79 13.34 -26.94
C PRO A 219 1.40 12.28 -27.87
N PRO A 220 2.36 12.65 -28.74
CA PRO A 220 2.98 11.70 -29.63
C PRO A 220 3.58 10.55 -28.83
N LEU A 221 3.14 9.34 -29.13
CA LEU A 221 3.56 8.12 -28.41
C LEU A 221 5.07 7.94 -28.39
N HIS A 222 5.79 8.46 -29.39
CA HIS A 222 7.25 8.35 -29.46
C HIS A 222 7.96 9.03 -28.27
N HIS A 223 7.40 10.10 -27.67
CA HIS A 223 7.97 10.71 -26.48
C HIS A 223 7.78 9.81 -25.23
N VAL A 224 6.62 9.15 -25.13
CA VAL A 224 6.39 8.16 -24.06
C VAL A 224 7.29 6.95 -24.24
N PHE A 225 7.49 6.50 -25.47
CA PHE A 225 8.38 5.38 -25.79
C PHE A 225 9.86 5.71 -25.67
N ALA A 226 10.29 6.91 -26.06
CA ALA A 226 11.68 7.33 -25.90
C ALA A 226 12.10 7.30 -24.43
N ASP A 227 11.23 7.77 -23.54
CA ASP A 227 11.45 7.72 -22.10
C ASP A 227 11.46 6.28 -21.54
N LEU A 228 10.63 5.39 -22.08
CA LEU A 228 10.62 3.98 -21.75
C LEU A 228 11.89 3.26 -22.19
N LEU A 229 12.41 3.59 -23.36
CA LEU A 229 13.57 2.97 -23.97
C LEU A 229 14.90 3.54 -23.44
N SER A 230 14.93 4.81 -23.01
CA SER A 230 16.17 5.46 -22.55
C SER A 230 16.72 4.94 -21.21
N VAL A 231 15.93 4.17 -20.45
CA VAL A 231 16.32 3.69 -19.11
C VAL A 231 17.12 2.39 -19.14
N ASP A 232 17.39 1.80 -20.30
CA ASP A 232 17.94 0.43 -20.42
C ASP A 232 19.45 0.29 -20.52
N ARG A 233 20.21 1.33 -20.38
CA ARG A 233 21.68 1.20 -20.36
C ARG A 233 22.19 1.08 -18.93
N VAL A 234 22.09 -0.11 -18.35
CA VAL A 234 22.73 -0.44 -17.08
C VAL A 234 23.84 -1.46 -17.36
N PRO A 235 25.09 -1.21 -16.96
CA PRO A 235 26.19 -2.19 -17.08
C PRO A 235 25.88 -3.44 -16.24
N SER A 236 25.98 -4.61 -16.82
CA SER A 236 25.43 -5.87 -16.31
C SER A 236 26.10 -6.43 -15.05
N ALA A 237 27.42 -6.38 -14.92
CA ALA A 237 28.13 -7.10 -13.85
C ALA A 237 28.13 -6.39 -12.47
N SER A 238 28.25 -5.05 -12.43
CA SER A 238 28.21 -4.31 -11.16
C SER A 238 26.81 -4.20 -10.54
N MET A 239 25.79 -4.41 -11.35
CA MET A 239 24.39 -4.37 -10.89
C MET A 239 23.95 -5.66 -10.24
N GLU A 240 24.44 -6.80 -10.69
CA GLU A 240 24.10 -8.09 -10.08
C GLU A 240 24.62 -8.19 -8.64
N ASP A 241 25.85 -7.74 -8.39
CA ASP A 241 26.41 -7.62 -7.04
C ASP A 241 25.63 -6.64 -6.16
N TYR A 242 25.23 -5.51 -6.72
CA TYR A 242 24.44 -4.53 -6.00
C TYR A 242 23.06 -5.08 -5.63
N TYR A 243 22.35 -5.68 -6.58
CA TYR A 243 21.06 -6.32 -6.33
C TYR A 243 21.15 -7.45 -5.32
N THR A 244 22.17 -8.28 -5.40
CA THR A 244 22.39 -9.37 -4.44
C THR A 244 22.54 -8.82 -3.01
N LYS A 245 23.28 -7.72 -2.83
CA LYS A 245 23.44 -7.06 -1.54
C LYS A 245 22.13 -6.45 -1.03
N VAL A 246 21.40 -5.76 -1.91
CA VAL A 246 20.09 -5.15 -1.56
C VAL A 246 19.06 -6.23 -1.21
N LEU A 247 18.96 -7.29 -2.02
CA LEU A 247 18.06 -8.42 -1.76
C LEU A 247 18.40 -9.13 -0.45
N SER A 248 19.69 -9.34 -0.17
CA SER A 248 20.13 -10.01 1.06
C SER A 248 19.79 -9.16 2.30
N ARG A 249 20.01 -7.86 2.20
CA ARG A 249 19.65 -6.93 3.29
C ARG A 249 18.13 -6.89 3.50
N TYR A 250 17.38 -6.74 2.42
CA TYR A 250 15.92 -6.70 2.48
C TYR A 250 15.32 -8.01 3.00
N ALA A 251 15.83 -9.17 2.54
CA ALA A 251 15.39 -10.46 3.05
C ALA A 251 15.61 -10.60 4.56
N ALA A 252 16.76 -10.10 5.06
CA ALA A 252 17.03 -10.10 6.49
C ALA A 252 16.08 -9.19 7.28
N GLU A 253 15.70 -8.05 6.72
CA GLU A 253 14.78 -7.10 7.35
C GLU A 253 13.34 -7.68 7.46
N ILE A 254 12.90 -8.50 6.52
CA ILE A 254 11.55 -9.10 6.50
C ILE A 254 11.52 -10.59 6.83
N GLU A 255 12.63 -11.15 7.29
CA GLU A 255 12.75 -12.56 7.69
C GLU A 255 12.42 -13.59 6.59
N LEU A 256 12.49 -13.19 5.31
CA LEU A 256 12.33 -14.09 4.17
C LEU A 256 13.68 -14.56 3.63
N PRO A 257 13.80 -15.83 3.16
CA PRO A 257 14.99 -16.29 2.45
C PRO A 257 15.25 -15.45 1.20
N VAL A 258 16.52 -15.16 0.91
CA VAL A 258 16.94 -14.41 -0.28
C VAL A 258 16.36 -15.03 -1.56
N SER A 259 16.26 -16.38 -1.63
CA SER A 259 15.67 -17.09 -2.76
C SER A 259 14.19 -16.75 -2.97
N ALA A 260 13.40 -16.65 -1.88
CA ALA A 260 12.00 -16.27 -1.96
C ALA A 260 11.85 -14.81 -2.41
N VAL A 261 12.61 -13.88 -1.82
CA VAL A 261 12.58 -12.47 -2.23
C VAL A 261 12.99 -12.31 -3.70
N ARG A 262 14.00 -13.07 -4.17
CA ARG A 262 14.40 -13.07 -5.59
C ARG A 262 13.26 -13.54 -6.50
N GLN A 263 12.58 -14.63 -6.16
CA GLN A 263 11.47 -15.15 -6.96
C GLN A 263 10.28 -14.17 -6.98
N LEU A 264 9.92 -13.59 -5.84
CA LEU A 264 8.86 -12.56 -5.77
C LEU A 264 9.24 -11.34 -6.61
N HIS A 265 10.50 -10.91 -6.56
CA HIS A 265 11.01 -9.82 -7.38
C HIS A 265 10.93 -10.14 -8.89
N GLU A 266 11.27 -11.35 -9.29
CA GLU A 266 11.20 -11.79 -10.68
C GLU A 266 9.75 -11.86 -11.17
N MET A 267 8.81 -12.30 -10.34
CA MET A 267 7.37 -12.28 -10.65
C MET A 267 6.84 -10.86 -10.90
N GLY A 268 7.30 -9.87 -10.11
CA GLY A 268 6.94 -8.46 -10.27
C GLY A 268 7.57 -7.78 -11.49
N ARG A 269 8.52 -8.45 -12.21
CA ARG A 269 9.16 -7.89 -13.40
C ARG A 269 8.33 -8.17 -14.64
N SER A 270 7.63 -7.15 -15.17
CA SER A 270 7.03 -7.26 -16.50
C SER A 270 8.09 -7.23 -17.60
N SER A 271 7.96 -8.08 -18.62
CA SER A 271 8.76 -7.95 -19.83
C SER A 271 8.35 -6.70 -20.61
N LYS A 272 9.30 -6.01 -21.27
CA LYS A 272 9.01 -4.84 -22.11
C LYS A 272 7.92 -5.13 -23.15
N LEU A 273 7.96 -6.30 -23.77
CA LEU A 273 7.00 -6.72 -24.78
C LEU A 273 5.61 -6.90 -24.18
N ALA A 274 5.49 -7.52 -23.00
CA ALA A 274 4.23 -7.66 -22.28
C ALA A 274 3.66 -6.29 -21.93
N THR A 275 4.49 -5.36 -21.44
CA THR A 275 4.09 -3.97 -21.16
C THR A 275 3.56 -3.26 -22.40
N LEU A 276 4.24 -3.40 -23.57
CA LEU A 276 3.80 -2.80 -24.82
C LEU A 276 2.48 -3.39 -25.32
N ILE A 277 2.31 -4.71 -25.25
CA ILE A 277 1.08 -5.41 -25.62
C ILE A 277 -0.09 -4.94 -24.73
N ARG A 278 0.14 -4.75 -23.42
CA ARG A 278 -0.87 -4.28 -22.48
C ARG A 278 -1.24 -2.81 -22.68
N ILE A 279 -0.28 -1.93 -22.95
CA ILE A 279 -0.58 -0.56 -23.34
C ILE A 279 -1.47 -0.53 -24.60
N ALA A 280 -1.19 -1.38 -25.58
CA ALA A 280 -2.01 -1.51 -26.77
C ALA A 280 -3.43 -2.01 -26.43
N LYS A 281 -3.58 -2.97 -25.53
CA LYS A 281 -4.89 -3.50 -25.08
C LYS A 281 -5.69 -2.44 -24.30
N VAL A 282 -5.09 -1.72 -23.37
CA VAL A 282 -5.75 -0.61 -22.65
C VAL A 282 -6.28 0.44 -23.65
N ARG A 283 -5.53 0.73 -24.70
CA ARG A 283 -5.95 1.66 -25.74
C ARG A 283 -7.11 1.14 -26.61
N MET A 284 -7.25 -0.17 -26.71
CA MET A 284 -8.36 -0.82 -27.43
C MET A 284 -9.60 -1.04 -26.56
N GLY A 285 -9.65 -0.49 -25.35
CA GLY A 285 -10.78 -0.61 -24.43
C GLY A 285 -10.89 -1.97 -23.74
N HIS A 286 -9.83 -2.80 -23.80
CA HIS A 286 -9.77 -4.03 -23.02
C HIS A 286 -9.26 -3.71 -21.62
N ASP A 287 -10.12 -3.80 -20.65
CA ASP A 287 -9.81 -3.60 -19.24
C ASP A 287 -8.80 -4.65 -18.77
N LEU A 288 -7.71 -4.15 -18.17
CA LEU A 288 -6.68 -4.98 -17.56
C LEU A 288 -6.74 -4.75 -16.05
N SER A 289 -7.89 -5.08 -15.44
CA SER A 289 -8.04 -4.91 -14.01
C SER A 289 -7.06 -5.84 -13.27
N PHE A 290 -6.15 -5.24 -12.51
CA PHE A 290 -5.30 -5.98 -11.57
C PHE A 290 -6.18 -6.80 -10.60
N GLY A 291 -7.36 -6.31 -10.24
CA GLY A 291 -8.31 -6.99 -9.38
C GLY A 291 -8.64 -8.42 -9.83
N GLU A 292 -8.78 -8.65 -11.14
CA GLU A 292 -9.03 -10.00 -11.68
C GLU A 292 -7.78 -10.89 -11.66
N ALA A 293 -6.59 -10.32 -11.81
CA ALA A 293 -5.32 -11.06 -11.83
C ALA A 293 -4.79 -11.35 -10.41
N ALA A 294 -5.18 -10.57 -9.41
CA ALA A 294 -4.62 -10.61 -8.07
C ALA A 294 -4.77 -11.97 -7.36
N PRO A 295 -5.90 -12.70 -7.44
CA PRO A 295 -6.00 -14.03 -6.84
C PRO A 295 -5.03 -15.04 -7.44
N GLY A 296 -4.81 -14.98 -8.75
CA GLY A 296 -3.80 -15.81 -9.44
C GLY A 296 -2.38 -15.48 -8.95
N THR A 297 -2.05 -14.19 -8.84
CA THR A 297 -0.78 -13.72 -8.29
C THR A 297 -0.59 -14.19 -6.84
N ALA A 298 -1.61 -14.07 -5.99
CA ALA A 298 -1.57 -14.56 -4.61
C ALA A 298 -1.33 -16.07 -4.54
N THR A 299 -1.92 -16.86 -5.45
CA THR A 299 -1.65 -18.30 -5.54
C THR A 299 -0.17 -18.58 -5.83
N TYR A 300 0.46 -17.85 -6.75
CA TYR A 300 1.90 -18.00 -7.02
C TYR A 300 2.76 -17.59 -5.83
N ILE A 301 2.40 -16.53 -5.12
CA ILE A 301 3.11 -16.11 -3.92
C ILE A 301 3.07 -17.21 -2.86
N HIS A 302 1.90 -17.78 -2.59
CA HIS A 302 1.79 -18.91 -1.68
C HIS A 302 2.69 -20.08 -2.09
N GLN A 303 2.74 -20.41 -3.38
CA GLN A 303 3.62 -21.49 -3.89
C GLN A 303 5.11 -21.15 -3.67
N VAL A 304 5.53 -19.91 -3.97
CA VAL A 304 6.90 -19.46 -3.75
C VAL A 304 7.28 -19.52 -2.27
N LEU A 305 6.41 -19.04 -1.39
CA LEU A 305 6.66 -19.04 0.06
C LEU A 305 6.68 -20.46 0.62
N ALA A 306 5.79 -21.34 0.17
CA ALA A 306 5.77 -22.74 0.57
C ALA A 306 7.04 -23.47 0.13
N ALA A 307 7.48 -23.25 -1.11
CA ALA A 307 8.73 -23.82 -1.64
C ALA A 307 9.97 -23.34 -0.88
N ALA A 308 9.92 -22.13 -0.31
CA ALA A 308 10.99 -21.57 0.51
C ALA A 308 10.89 -21.97 2.00
N GLY A 309 9.91 -22.79 2.40
CA GLY A 309 9.67 -23.14 3.80
C GLY A 309 9.05 -22.01 4.64
N CYS A 310 8.45 -21.03 4.00
CA CYS A 310 7.88 -19.81 4.60
C CYS A 310 6.38 -19.71 4.36
N ALA A 311 5.65 -20.84 4.30
CA ALA A 311 4.21 -20.87 4.05
C ALA A 311 3.44 -20.01 5.04
N VAL A 312 2.43 -19.31 4.52
CA VAL A 312 1.49 -18.49 5.31
C VAL A 312 0.06 -18.82 4.91
N PRO A 313 -0.93 -18.70 5.81
CA PRO A 313 -2.34 -18.88 5.45
C PRO A 313 -2.91 -17.69 4.69
N PHE A 314 -2.41 -16.47 4.88
CA PHE A 314 -3.01 -15.27 4.32
C PHE A 314 -2.04 -14.51 3.40
N CYS A 315 -2.54 -14.13 2.20
CA CYS A 315 -1.91 -13.19 1.28
C CYS A 315 -2.82 -11.97 1.11
N ILE A 316 -2.32 -10.77 1.45
CA ILE A 316 -3.16 -9.56 1.57
C ILE A 316 -2.60 -8.45 0.68
N PHE A 317 -3.47 -7.87 -0.17
CA PHE A 317 -3.14 -6.75 -1.05
C PHE A 317 -4.05 -5.53 -0.81
N GLY A 318 -3.62 -4.38 -1.34
CA GLY A 318 -4.40 -3.18 -1.63
C GLY A 318 -4.51 -2.96 -3.15
N HIS A 319 -4.28 -1.73 -3.60
CA HIS A 319 -4.07 -1.29 -4.97
C HIS A 319 -5.27 -1.40 -5.92
N SER A 320 -6.07 -2.44 -5.84
CA SER A 320 -7.22 -2.61 -6.72
C SER A 320 -8.46 -1.83 -6.27
N HIS A 321 -8.45 -1.30 -5.07
CA HIS A 321 -9.59 -0.64 -4.40
C HIS A 321 -10.83 -1.55 -4.25
N ALA A 322 -10.71 -2.83 -4.57
CA ALA A 322 -11.82 -3.79 -4.54
C ALA A 322 -11.71 -4.70 -3.31
N ALA A 323 -12.45 -4.37 -2.26
CA ALA A 323 -12.50 -5.17 -1.04
C ALA A 323 -12.91 -6.62 -1.37
N THR A 324 -12.07 -7.59 -1.00
CA THR A 324 -12.22 -8.99 -1.42
C THR A 324 -11.70 -9.94 -0.37
N HIS A 325 -12.40 -11.05 -0.15
CA HIS A 325 -11.91 -12.21 0.59
C HIS A 325 -12.23 -13.47 -0.19
N LEU A 326 -11.21 -14.21 -0.60
CA LEU A 326 -11.35 -15.42 -1.44
C LEU A 326 -10.48 -16.55 -0.89
N ARG A 327 -11.07 -17.74 -0.77
CA ARG A 327 -10.33 -18.98 -0.60
C ARG A 327 -9.66 -19.34 -1.91
N LEU A 328 -8.32 -19.50 -1.91
CA LEU A 328 -7.57 -19.82 -3.11
C LEU A 328 -7.72 -21.31 -3.50
N SER A 329 -7.66 -21.57 -4.80
CA SER A 329 -7.74 -22.91 -5.37
C SER A 329 -6.65 -23.83 -4.82
N GLY A 330 -6.99 -25.10 -4.58
CA GLY A 330 -6.04 -26.07 -4.03
C GLY A 330 -5.81 -25.96 -2.52
N GLY A 331 -6.55 -25.11 -1.81
CA GLY A 331 -6.46 -24.96 -0.36
C GLY A 331 -5.14 -24.38 0.15
N VAL A 332 -4.41 -23.66 -0.72
CA VAL A 332 -3.09 -23.09 -0.42
C VAL A 332 -3.14 -21.94 0.60
N GLY A 333 -4.32 -21.32 0.77
CA GLY A 333 -4.53 -20.20 1.69
C GLY A 333 -5.67 -19.30 1.23
N ASP A 334 -5.76 -18.12 1.83
CA ASP A 334 -6.75 -17.10 1.50
C ASP A 334 -6.06 -15.87 0.90
N TYR A 335 -6.74 -15.27 -0.07
CA TYR A 335 -6.42 -13.95 -0.60
C TYR A 335 -7.42 -12.94 -0.04
N LEU A 336 -6.90 -11.81 0.46
CA LEU A 336 -7.71 -10.68 0.87
C LEU A 336 -7.21 -9.40 0.19
N ASN A 337 -8.15 -8.49 -0.10
CA ASN A 337 -7.83 -7.13 -0.48
C ASN A 337 -8.52 -6.17 0.48
N THR A 338 -7.75 -5.21 1.00
CA THR A 338 -8.22 -4.26 2.01
C THR A 338 -9.24 -3.26 1.48
N GLY A 339 -9.46 -3.21 0.16
CA GLY A 339 -10.32 -2.19 -0.45
C GLY A 339 -9.70 -0.80 -0.45
N THR A 340 -10.47 0.24 -0.17
CA THR A 340 -10.02 1.64 -0.18
C THR A 340 -10.77 2.49 0.84
N TRP A 341 -10.14 3.60 1.25
CA TRP A 341 -10.76 4.69 2.03
C TRP A 341 -10.99 5.95 1.18
N SER A 342 -10.66 5.90 -0.09
CA SER A 342 -10.83 7.01 -1.04
C SER A 342 -12.13 6.92 -1.84
N THR A 343 -12.50 8.02 -2.49
CA THR A 343 -13.64 8.11 -3.40
C THR A 343 -13.28 7.82 -4.85
N ASP A 344 -12.17 7.12 -5.13
CA ASP A 344 -11.71 6.91 -6.49
C ASP A 344 -12.82 6.35 -7.40
N TYR A 345 -13.08 7.07 -8.47
CA TYR A 345 -14.11 6.77 -9.45
C TYR A 345 -13.74 5.66 -10.44
N ARG A 346 -12.54 5.11 -10.34
CA ARG A 346 -12.01 4.15 -11.31
C ARG A 346 -11.86 2.74 -10.79
N ALA A 347 -12.59 2.42 -9.72
CA ALA A 347 -12.56 1.07 -9.19
C ALA A 347 -12.83 0.02 -10.25
N ALA A 348 -12.16 -1.06 -10.13
CA ALA A 348 -12.25 -2.41 -10.70
C ALA A 348 -13.27 -2.73 -11.83
N THR A 349 -14.22 -1.85 -12.09
CA THR A 349 -15.28 -2.05 -13.10
C THR A 349 -15.02 -1.34 -14.43
N GLY A 350 -13.88 -0.62 -14.58
CA GLY A 350 -13.54 0.10 -15.82
C GLY A 350 -14.48 1.24 -16.20
N GLY A 351 -15.36 1.67 -15.29
CA GLY A 351 -16.34 2.74 -15.50
C GLY A 351 -16.04 4.01 -14.71
N ASP A 352 -16.61 5.13 -15.17
CA ASP A 352 -16.58 6.42 -14.47
C ASP A 352 -17.50 6.45 -13.21
N GLN A 353 -17.81 5.29 -12.64
CA GLN A 353 -18.68 5.19 -11.46
C GLN A 353 -17.85 5.23 -10.17
N PRO A 354 -18.33 5.94 -9.13
CA PRO A 354 -17.68 5.94 -7.83
C PRO A 354 -17.63 4.53 -7.22
N VAL A 355 -16.61 4.25 -6.44
CA VAL A 355 -16.57 3.03 -5.63
C VAL A 355 -17.80 3.02 -4.73
N PRO A 356 -18.62 1.96 -4.75
CA PRO A 356 -19.78 1.85 -3.88
C PRO A 356 -19.37 1.97 -2.41
N ASP A 357 -20.17 2.65 -1.59
CA ASP A 357 -19.89 2.80 -0.16
C ASP A 357 -19.68 1.46 0.54
N SER A 358 -20.34 0.40 0.08
CA SER A 358 -20.15 -0.97 0.57
C SER A 358 -18.76 -1.57 0.29
N GLN A 359 -17.96 -0.96 -0.58
CA GLN A 359 -16.59 -1.38 -0.92
C GLN A 359 -15.52 -0.41 -0.41
N ARG A 360 -15.94 0.69 0.22
CA ARG A 360 -15.07 1.72 0.79
C ARG A 360 -14.98 1.59 2.30
N ARG A 361 -13.96 2.20 2.88
CA ARG A 361 -13.71 2.24 4.33
C ARG A 361 -13.63 0.83 4.93
N THR A 362 -12.97 -0.06 4.19
CA THR A 362 -12.76 -1.44 4.57
C THR A 362 -11.37 -1.65 5.16
N TRP A 363 -11.22 -2.70 5.96
CA TRP A 363 -9.94 -3.13 6.50
C TRP A 363 -9.91 -4.65 6.66
N VAL A 364 -8.71 -5.19 6.76
CA VAL A 364 -8.53 -6.59 7.14
C VAL A 364 -8.06 -6.65 8.59
N GLU A 365 -8.72 -7.48 9.37
CA GLU A 365 -8.35 -7.78 10.74
C GLU A 365 -7.86 -9.20 10.85
N LEU A 366 -6.71 -9.39 11.51
CA LEU A 366 -6.17 -10.71 11.81
C LEU A 366 -6.06 -10.90 13.33
N THR A 367 -6.41 -12.10 13.75
CA THR A 367 -6.31 -12.53 15.14
C THR A 367 -5.69 -13.94 15.22
N GLY A 368 -5.20 -14.32 16.41
CA GLY A 368 -4.67 -15.65 16.62
C GLY A 368 -3.24 -15.86 16.11
N ARG A 369 -2.42 -14.82 16.03
CA ARG A 369 -0.98 -14.99 15.76
C ARG A 369 -0.37 -15.98 16.76
N GLY A 370 0.35 -17.00 16.25
CA GLY A 370 0.93 -18.05 17.08
C GLY A 370 -0.05 -19.12 17.55
N SER A 371 -1.32 -19.06 17.17
CA SER A 371 -2.29 -20.15 17.36
C SER A 371 -2.28 -21.12 16.17
N ASP A 372 -2.80 -22.33 16.39
CA ASP A 372 -2.97 -23.33 15.33
C ASP A 372 -4.07 -22.95 14.32
N ASN A 373 -4.87 -21.93 14.64
CA ASN A 373 -6.00 -21.51 13.79
C ASN A 373 -6.12 -19.98 13.74
N PRO A 374 -5.19 -19.29 13.06
CA PRO A 374 -5.31 -17.84 12.86
C PRO A 374 -6.51 -17.52 11.97
N GLN A 375 -7.14 -16.38 12.23
CA GLN A 375 -8.32 -15.92 11.51
C GLN A 375 -8.04 -14.59 10.81
N ALA A 376 -8.59 -14.41 9.62
CA ALA A 376 -8.63 -13.16 8.91
C ALA A 376 -10.06 -12.78 8.56
N SER A 377 -10.45 -11.55 8.79
CA SER A 377 -11.78 -11.02 8.47
C SER A 377 -11.65 -9.73 7.68
N LEU A 378 -12.45 -9.61 6.62
CA LEU A 378 -12.64 -8.36 5.90
C LEU A 378 -13.78 -7.60 6.59
N MET A 379 -13.49 -6.40 7.03
CA MET A 379 -14.37 -5.57 7.85
C MET A 379 -14.74 -4.29 7.10
N HIS A 380 -15.87 -3.68 7.46
CA HIS A 380 -16.37 -2.45 6.87
C HIS A 380 -16.74 -1.43 7.93
N TRP A 381 -16.26 -0.17 7.81
CA TRP A 381 -16.60 0.94 8.68
C TRP A 381 -17.82 1.70 8.15
N VAL A 382 -18.90 1.64 8.87
CA VAL A 382 -20.14 2.35 8.54
C VAL A 382 -20.36 3.47 9.55
N THR A 383 -20.54 4.69 9.05
CA THR A 383 -20.94 5.85 9.84
C THR A 383 -22.40 6.16 9.54
N GLY A 384 -23.30 5.92 10.49
CA GLY A 384 -24.72 6.20 10.41
C GLY A 384 -25.64 4.99 10.60
N PRO A 385 -26.99 5.16 10.63
CA PRO A 385 -27.93 4.07 10.82
C PRO A 385 -27.82 3.08 9.65
N VAL A 386 -27.64 1.80 9.98
CA VAL A 386 -27.53 0.70 9.01
C VAL A 386 -28.89 0.42 8.39
N GLU A 387 -29.06 0.71 7.12
CA GLU A 387 -30.13 0.08 6.34
C GLU A 387 -29.64 -1.29 5.87
N HIS A 388 -30.24 -2.35 6.43
CA HIS A 388 -30.00 -3.71 5.98
C HIS A 388 -30.57 -3.91 4.57
N SER A 389 -29.73 -3.88 3.57
CA SER A 389 -30.05 -4.39 2.23
C SER A 389 -29.26 -5.66 1.97
N GLY A 390 -30.02 -6.74 1.73
CA GLY A 390 -29.54 -8.10 1.65
C GLY A 390 -28.69 -8.43 0.42
N HIS A 391 -27.88 -9.45 0.63
CA HIS A 391 -27.30 -10.42 -0.30
C HIS A 391 -26.49 -9.91 -1.50
N ALA A 392 -25.18 -9.78 -1.30
CA ALA A 392 -24.21 -10.11 -2.36
C ALA A 392 -23.31 -11.23 -1.82
N SER A 393 -23.16 -12.29 -2.57
CA SER A 393 -22.37 -13.49 -2.27
C SER A 393 -20.87 -13.19 -2.30
N GLY A 394 -20.32 -12.82 -1.18
CA GLY A 394 -18.93 -12.62 -0.83
C GLY A 394 -18.94 -12.12 0.59
N SER A 395 -18.70 -12.98 1.55
CA SER A 395 -18.95 -12.73 2.97
C SER A 395 -18.13 -11.57 3.50
N ILE A 396 -18.76 -10.41 3.59
CA ILE A 396 -18.38 -9.37 4.57
C ILE A 396 -18.99 -9.83 5.88
N GLU A 397 -18.19 -10.46 6.74
CA GLU A 397 -18.73 -11.17 7.90
C GLU A 397 -19.11 -10.27 9.09
N GLN A 398 -18.65 -9.01 9.16
CA GLN A 398 -19.02 -8.14 10.25
C GLN A 398 -19.03 -6.65 9.85
N THR A 399 -20.13 -6.01 10.09
CA THR A 399 -20.28 -4.55 10.01
C THR A 399 -20.14 -3.98 11.43
N VAL A 400 -19.24 -3.02 11.63
CA VAL A 400 -19.09 -2.33 12.90
C VAL A 400 -19.71 -0.96 12.80
N GLU A 401 -20.74 -0.70 13.61
CA GLU A 401 -21.37 0.61 13.75
C GLU A 401 -20.42 1.53 14.54
N GLY A 402 -20.14 2.69 13.98
CA GLY A 402 -19.40 3.74 14.69
C GLY A 402 -20.30 4.39 15.74
N ALA A 403 -19.87 4.41 17.00
CA ALA A 403 -20.54 5.08 18.10
C ALA A 403 -20.20 6.58 18.15
#